data_6a2e4563776dc528e63d4b5e7c45b9ac
#
_entry.id   6a2e4563776dc528e63d4b5e7c45b9ac
#
_cell.length_a   1.000
_cell.length_b   1.000
_cell.length_c   1.000
_cell.angle_alpha   90.00
_cell.angle_beta   90.00
_cell.angle_gamma   90.00
#
_symmetry.space_group_name_H-M   'P 1'
#
loop_
_entity.id
_entity.type
_entity.pdbx_description
1 polymer ?
#
loop_
_entity_poly.entity_id
_entity_poly.type
_entity_poly.pdbx_seq_one_letter_code
_entity_poly.pdbx_strand_id
1 'polypeptide(L)'
;SSSALEVSKKISNVHREKLGFLTYSDFSQLNNEDFKNFHSILDNQKIILSKYEPREHQKIALRNCLDYFSRESRGKLIHPCGSGKSLTGYWFFRYMNGRNAIIIVPSLQLVKQTLKTWAREFLCEGIEIDWIAVCSDDDVKNLDDPALNTFEIGIEVNTDNQIISSFLEKDSDKIKIVITTYQSGKKIIEAGKDSGLIFDIGIFDEAHKTVGNKKKPFAQLLYDENIQITKRLFMTATERVFKGDSEEIVSMDDEQIYGKVVDQFSFKSALEQKPPILSDYRIFSTVIYKDQIKELIDNNEFLTAGNKLWSFEADASTFAALITLRKII
;
A
#
# COMPACT_ATOMS: atom_id res chain seq x y z
N SER A 1 -4.09 -3.34 24.13
CA SER A 1 -5.01 -3.85 25.12
C SER A 1 -6.25 -2.97 25.19
N SER A 2 -7.41 -3.54 25.54
CA SER A 2 -8.71 -2.85 25.64
C SER A 2 -8.69 -1.59 26.50
N SER A 3 -7.84 -1.55 27.54
CA SER A 3 -7.70 -0.41 28.46
C SER A 3 -7.07 0.84 27.81
N ALA A 4 -6.10 0.69 26.91
CA ALA A 4 -5.51 1.84 26.21
C ALA A 4 -6.51 2.47 25.24
N LEU A 5 -7.36 1.65 24.61
CA LEU A 5 -8.45 2.06 23.73
C LEU A 5 -9.53 2.86 24.48
N GLU A 6 -9.90 2.43 25.68
CA GLU A 6 -10.87 3.13 26.52
C GLU A 6 -10.36 4.48 27.04
N VAL A 7 -9.07 4.55 27.38
CA VAL A 7 -8.44 5.82 27.81
C VAL A 7 -8.40 6.81 26.66
N SER A 8 -8.04 6.37 25.44
CA SER A 8 -7.98 7.26 24.27
C SER A 8 -9.33 7.84 23.88
N LYS A 9 -10.43 7.08 24.06
CA LYS A 9 -11.80 7.56 23.83
C LYS A 9 -12.25 8.64 24.83
N LYS A 10 -11.62 8.69 26.01
CA LYS A 10 -11.92 9.67 27.07
C LYS A 10 -11.11 10.96 26.95
N ILE A 11 -10.11 10.99 26.08
CA ILE A 11 -9.28 12.19 25.87
C ILE A 11 -10.03 13.14 24.94
N SER A 12 -10.13 14.42 25.36
CA SER A 12 -10.82 15.44 24.58
C SER A 12 -10.20 15.61 23.18
N ASN A 13 -10.99 15.97 22.17
CA ASN A 13 -10.54 16.16 20.80
C ASN A 13 -9.35 17.12 20.67
N VAL A 14 -9.25 18.12 21.55
CA VAL A 14 -8.14 19.11 21.61
C VAL A 14 -6.78 18.45 21.89
N HIS A 15 -6.77 17.30 22.56
CA HIS A 15 -5.53 16.57 22.87
C HIS A 15 -5.25 15.38 21.94
N ARG A 16 -6.24 14.97 21.13
CA ARG A 16 -6.07 13.86 20.20
C ARG A 16 -5.02 14.12 19.12
N GLU A 17 -4.90 15.36 18.64
CA GLU A 17 -3.91 15.77 17.64
C GLU A 17 -2.45 15.61 18.12
N LYS A 18 -2.24 15.48 19.45
CA LYS A 18 -0.92 15.33 20.06
C LYS A 18 -0.61 13.91 20.52
N LEU A 19 -1.54 12.96 20.31
CA LEU A 19 -1.37 11.58 20.75
C LEU A 19 -0.81 10.72 19.60
N GLY A 20 0.41 10.24 19.80
CA GLY A 20 0.95 9.14 19.00
C GLY A 20 0.60 7.80 19.68
N PHE A 21 0.15 6.83 18.90
CA PHE A 21 -0.10 5.47 19.37
C PHE A 21 1.00 4.55 18.90
N LEU A 22 1.62 3.82 19.84
CA LEU A 22 2.52 2.71 19.56
C LEU A 22 1.79 1.42 19.92
N THR A 23 1.64 0.54 18.96
CA THR A 23 1.04 -0.78 19.15
C THR A 23 2.11 -1.81 19.52
N TYR A 24 1.71 -2.97 20.03
CA TYR A 24 2.65 -4.09 20.25
C TYR A 24 3.37 -4.48 18.95
N SER A 25 2.67 -4.44 17.82
CA SER A 25 3.27 -4.70 16.51
C SER A 25 4.37 -3.69 16.15
N ASP A 26 4.21 -2.42 16.54
CA ASP A 26 5.25 -1.41 16.32
C ASP A 26 6.50 -1.72 17.16
N PHE A 27 6.31 -2.10 18.42
CA PHE A 27 7.42 -2.50 19.29
C PHE A 27 8.10 -3.79 18.84
N SER A 28 7.36 -4.78 18.34
CA SER A 28 7.91 -6.06 17.89
C SER A 28 8.75 -5.94 16.61
N GLN A 29 8.60 -4.85 15.87
CA GLN A 29 9.40 -4.55 14.68
C GLN A 29 10.66 -3.75 14.97
N LEU A 30 10.83 -3.26 16.21
CA LEU A 30 12.00 -2.49 16.60
C LEU A 30 13.23 -3.39 16.72
N ASN A 31 14.32 -2.93 16.15
CA ASN A 31 15.62 -3.57 16.25
C ASN A 31 16.51 -2.88 17.30
N ASN A 32 17.72 -3.40 17.55
CA ASN A 32 18.63 -2.83 18.52
C ASN A 32 19.08 -1.40 18.22
N GLU A 33 19.08 -0.98 16.96
CA GLU A 33 19.42 0.38 16.55
C GLU A 33 18.28 1.35 16.90
N ASP A 34 17.03 0.92 16.71
CA ASP A 34 15.85 1.69 17.10
C ASP A 34 15.83 1.94 18.61
N PHE A 35 16.17 0.93 19.42
CA PHE A 35 16.28 1.11 20.88
C PHE A 35 17.41 2.06 21.28
N LYS A 36 18.56 2.03 20.60
CA LYS A 36 19.63 3.01 20.81
C LYS A 36 19.17 4.43 20.47
N ASN A 37 18.44 4.58 19.38
CA ASN A 37 17.86 5.87 18.99
C ASN A 37 16.86 6.38 20.03
N PHE A 38 16.03 5.50 20.61
CA PHE A 38 15.14 5.86 21.72
C PHE A 38 15.93 6.38 22.94
N HIS A 39 16.99 5.70 23.35
CA HIS A 39 17.86 6.18 24.42
C HIS A 39 18.47 7.54 24.11
N SER A 40 18.94 7.73 22.86
CA SER A 40 19.48 9.03 22.43
C SER A 40 18.46 10.16 22.51
N ILE A 41 17.17 9.89 22.17
CA ILE A 41 16.08 10.89 22.33
C ILE A 41 15.88 11.23 23.79
N LEU A 42 15.82 10.24 24.66
CA LEU A 42 15.64 10.44 26.12
C LEU A 42 16.77 11.24 26.71
N ASP A 43 17.98 11.10 26.20
CA ASP A 43 19.17 11.83 26.58
C ASP A 43 19.32 13.19 25.89
N ASN A 44 18.29 13.67 25.18
CA ASN A 44 18.30 14.89 24.37
C ASN A 44 19.41 14.93 23.30
N GLN A 45 19.88 13.77 22.85
CA GLN A 45 20.86 13.67 21.77
C GLN A 45 20.14 13.73 20.41
N LYS A 46 20.78 14.37 19.44
CA LYS A 46 20.24 14.46 18.08
C LYS A 46 20.38 13.08 17.41
N ILE A 47 19.25 12.49 17.00
CA ILE A 47 19.27 11.28 16.18
C ILE A 47 19.71 11.66 14.77
N ILE A 48 20.71 10.96 14.26
CA ILE A 48 21.12 11.06 12.87
C ILE A 48 20.55 9.85 12.13
N LEU A 49 19.42 10.06 11.47
CA LEU A 49 18.85 9.06 10.56
C LEU A 49 19.65 9.08 9.26
N SER A 50 20.15 7.93 8.82
CA SER A 50 20.78 7.80 7.51
C SER A 50 19.72 7.58 6.44
N LYS A 51 19.84 8.30 5.31
CA LYS A 51 18.99 8.06 4.13
C LYS A 51 19.24 6.65 3.57
N TYR A 52 18.21 6.09 2.93
CA TYR A 52 18.41 4.94 2.07
C TYR A 52 19.03 5.34 0.74
N GLU A 53 19.93 4.50 0.27
CA GLU A 53 20.55 4.67 -1.06
C GLU A 53 19.92 3.69 -2.06
N PRO A 54 19.61 4.14 -3.30
CA PRO A 54 19.08 3.25 -4.31
C PRO A 54 20.04 2.12 -4.64
N ARG A 55 19.55 0.89 -4.63
CA ARG A 55 20.29 -0.28 -5.11
C ARG A 55 20.45 -0.22 -6.64
N GLU A 56 21.35 -1.01 -7.23
CA GLU A 56 21.66 -0.94 -8.66
C GLU A 56 20.41 -1.08 -9.56
N HIS A 57 19.54 -2.06 -9.30
CA HIS A 57 18.30 -2.21 -10.07
C HIS A 57 17.37 -0.99 -9.94
N GLN A 58 17.34 -0.34 -8.77
CA GLN A 58 16.54 0.87 -8.55
C GLN A 58 17.15 2.09 -9.27
N LYS A 59 18.49 2.21 -9.31
CA LYS A 59 19.17 3.26 -10.09
C LYS A 59 18.86 3.15 -11.58
N ILE A 60 18.87 1.92 -12.11
CA ILE A 60 18.51 1.64 -13.51
C ILE A 60 17.05 2.05 -13.75
N ALA A 61 16.12 1.56 -12.91
CA ALA A 61 14.72 1.87 -13.01
C ALA A 61 14.45 3.38 -12.94
N LEU A 62 15.10 4.09 -12.01
CA LEU A 62 14.97 5.54 -11.88
C LEU A 62 15.46 6.28 -13.12
N ARG A 63 16.62 5.88 -13.67
CA ARG A 63 17.12 6.48 -14.92
C ARG A 63 16.11 6.30 -16.07
N ASN A 64 15.60 5.09 -16.23
CA ASN A 64 14.61 4.76 -17.26
C ASN A 64 13.31 5.56 -17.04
N CYS A 65 12.84 5.67 -15.79
CA CYS A 65 11.67 6.47 -15.45
C CYS A 65 11.90 7.96 -15.77
N LEU A 66 13.02 8.54 -15.37
CA LEU A 66 13.30 9.95 -15.60
C LEU A 66 13.36 10.29 -17.10
N ASP A 67 14.03 9.46 -17.90
CA ASP A 67 14.06 9.65 -19.35
C ASP A 67 12.67 9.52 -19.98
N TYR A 68 11.93 8.46 -19.63
CA TYR A 68 10.60 8.20 -20.16
C TYR A 68 9.61 9.31 -19.79
N PHE A 69 9.50 9.65 -18.51
CA PHE A 69 8.57 10.65 -18.01
C PHE A 69 8.96 12.10 -18.33
N SER A 70 10.11 12.32 -18.93
CA SER A 70 10.43 13.64 -19.51
C SER A 70 9.52 13.97 -20.71
N ARG A 71 8.99 12.94 -21.37
CA ARG A 71 8.17 13.04 -22.60
C ARG A 71 6.75 12.49 -22.43
N GLU A 72 6.58 11.54 -21.53
CA GLU A 72 5.34 10.80 -21.36
C GLU A 72 4.70 11.11 -19.99
N SER A 73 3.39 10.88 -19.89
CA SER A 73 2.63 11.15 -18.67
C SER A 73 2.23 9.89 -17.89
N ARG A 74 2.32 8.71 -18.50
CA ARG A 74 1.89 7.44 -17.92
C ARG A 74 2.88 6.34 -18.24
N GLY A 75 3.21 5.50 -17.25
CA GLY A 75 4.16 4.40 -17.46
C GLY A 75 4.13 3.36 -16.35
N LYS A 76 4.59 2.15 -16.67
CA LYS A 76 4.55 0.97 -15.80
C LYS A 76 5.95 0.58 -15.34
N LEU A 77 6.10 0.30 -14.05
CA LEU A 77 7.28 -0.29 -13.42
C LEU A 77 6.93 -1.70 -12.95
N ILE A 78 7.48 -2.71 -13.61
CA ILE A 78 7.19 -4.11 -13.32
C ILE A 78 8.32 -4.72 -12.50
N HIS A 79 8.18 -4.65 -11.17
CA HIS A 79 9.17 -5.13 -10.22
C HIS A 79 8.55 -6.06 -9.19
N PRO A 80 9.24 -7.14 -8.75
CA PRO A 80 8.67 -8.09 -7.81
C PRO A 80 8.40 -7.48 -6.44
N CYS A 81 7.53 -8.12 -5.65
CA CYS A 81 7.32 -7.75 -4.25
C CYS A 81 8.66 -7.87 -3.49
N GLY A 82 8.92 -6.96 -2.54
CA GLY A 82 10.17 -6.94 -1.79
C GLY A 82 11.37 -6.27 -2.49
N SER A 83 11.26 -5.88 -3.77
CA SER A 83 12.33 -5.18 -4.50
C SER A 83 12.54 -3.72 -4.08
N GLY A 84 11.70 -3.18 -3.18
CA GLY A 84 11.79 -1.80 -2.72
C GLY A 84 11.05 -0.80 -3.60
N LYS A 85 9.96 -1.20 -4.27
CA LYS A 85 9.12 -0.34 -5.14
C LYS A 85 8.72 0.98 -4.47
N SER A 86 8.31 0.96 -3.19
CA SER A 86 7.89 2.16 -2.47
C SER A 86 8.99 3.23 -2.40
N LEU A 87 10.24 2.83 -2.13
CA LEU A 87 11.39 3.74 -2.17
C LEU A 87 11.72 4.20 -3.59
N THR A 88 11.58 3.32 -4.59
CA THR A 88 11.74 3.72 -6.00
C THR A 88 10.72 4.80 -6.36
N GLY A 89 9.45 4.67 -5.92
CA GLY A 89 8.42 5.70 -6.08
C GLY A 89 8.79 7.01 -5.38
N TYR A 90 9.33 6.94 -4.16
CA TYR A 90 9.82 8.12 -3.43
C TYR A 90 10.89 8.87 -4.21
N TRP A 91 11.97 8.18 -4.62
CA TRP A 91 13.05 8.81 -5.37
C TRP A 91 12.60 9.32 -6.74
N PHE A 92 11.70 8.60 -7.41
CA PHE A 92 11.09 9.10 -8.64
C PHE A 92 10.38 10.44 -8.41
N PHE A 93 9.53 10.53 -7.37
CA PHE A 93 8.87 11.78 -6.99
C PHE A 93 9.90 12.90 -6.70
N ARG A 94 10.94 12.59 -5.94
CA ARG A 94 11.97 13.57 -5.57
C ARG A 94 12.77 14.05 -6.78
N TYR A 95 13.20 13.13 -7.65
CA TYR A 95 14.01 13.48 -8.83
C TYR A 95 13.20 14.20 -9.91
N MET A 96 11.90 14.00 -9.97
CA MET A 96 10.99 14.77 -10.81
C MET A 96 10.65 16.15 -10.23
N ASN A 97 11.20 16.52 -9.06
CA ASN A 97 10.92 17.77 -8.35
C ASN A 97 9.42 17.98 -8.06
N GLY A 98 8.68 16.89 -7.79
CA GLY A 98 7.28 16.94 -7.45
C GLY A 98 7.03 17.70 -6.15
N ARG A 99 5.94 18.46 -6.11
CA ARG A 99 5.46 19.18 -4.92
C ARG A 99 4.19 18.55 -4.36
N ASN A 100 3.33 18.06 -5.24
CA ASN A 100 2.05 17.45 -4.86
C ASN A 100 2.04 15.99 -5.33
N ALA A 101 1.95 15.04 -4.42
CA ALA A 101 1.83 13.63 -4.76
C ALA A 101 0.54 13.01 -4.24
N ILE A 102 -0.04 12.11 -5.04
CA ILE A 102 -1.04 11.16 -4.57
C ILE A 102 -0.47 9.75 -4.67
N ILE A 103 -0.54 9.01 -3.56
CA ILE A 103 -0.05 7.64 -3.46
C ILE A 103 -1.24 6.73 -3.20
N ILE A 104 -1.47 5.78 -4.07
CA ILE A 104 -2.59 4.86 -4.01
C ILE A 104 -2.06 3.46 -3.74
N VAL A 105 -2.53 2.86 -2.67
CA VAL A 105 -2.12 1.53 -2.22
C VAL A 105 -3.33 0.62 -1.98
N PRO A 106 -3.16 -0.71 -1.99
CA PRO A 106 -4.30 -1.63 -1.89
C PRO A 106 -4.85 -1.85 -0.48
N SER A 107 -4.12 -1.51 0.59
CA SER A 107 -4.55 -1.81 1.96
C SER A 107 -4.10 -0.75 2.96
N LEU A 108 -4.78 -0.70 4.11
CA LEU A 108 -4.46 0.19 5.22
C LEU A 108 -3.04 -0.04 5.78
N GLN A 109 -2.60 -1.29 5.83
CA GLN A 109 -1.26 -1.62 6.28
C GLN A 109 -0.20 -1.01 5.36
N LEU A 110 -0.43 -1.03 4.04
CA LEU A 110 0.45 -0.41 3.07
C LEU A 110 0.39 1.12 3.13
N VAL A 111 -0.75 1.73 3.49
CA VAL A 111 -0.82 3.17 3.80
C VAL A 111 0.16 3.51 4.92
N LYS A 112 0.09 2.79 6.07
CA LYS A 112 1.00 2.99 7.21
C LYS A 112 2.46 2.80 6.80
N GLN A 113 2.77 1.70 6.13
CA GLN A 113 4.13 1.36 5.73
C GLN A 113 4.72 2.39 4.77
N THR A 114 3.96 2.79 3.75
CA THR A 114 4.42 3.74 2.73
C THR A 114 4.60 5.12 3.34
N LEU A 115 3.64 5.58 4.16
CA LEU A 115 3.76 6.86 4.84
C LEU A 115 4.97 6.91 5.76
N LYS A 116 5.19 5.87 6.59
CA LYS A 116 6.38 5.79 7.45
C LYS A 116 7.68 5.86 6.64
N THR A 117 7.75 5.12 5.53
CA THR A 117 8.93 5.09 4.66
C THR A 117 9.21 6.46 4.05
N TRP A 118 8.20 7.11 3.48
CA TRP A 118 8.35 8.40 2.84
C TRP A 118 8.64 9.51 3.85
N ALA A 119 7.89 9.56 4.96
CA ALA A 119 8.11 10.54 6.01
C ALA A 119 9.53 10.45 6.60
N ARG A 120 10.05 9.22 6.79
CA ARG A 120 11.42 8.99 7.23
C ARG A 120 12.44 9.59 6.25
N GLU A 121 12.28 9.36 4.96
CA GLU A 121 13.20 9.88 3.95
C GLU A 121 13.13 11.41 3.84
N PHE A 122 11.94 12.00 3.89
CA PHE A 122 11.79 13.47 3.97
C PHE A 122 12.48 14.03 5.22
N LEU A 123 12.32 13.37 6.37
CA LEU A 123 12.98 13.79 7.61
C LEU A 123 14.50 13.72 7.49
N CYS A 124 15.04 12.67 6.85
CA CYS A 124 16.47 12.55 6.58
C CYS A 124 16.99 13.65 5.64
N GLU A 125 16.14 14.15 4.75
CA GLU A 125 16.45 15.28 3.87
C GLU A 125 16.27 16.66 4.54
N GLY A 126 15.71 16.70 5.75
CA GLY A 126 15.36 17.95 6.44
C GLY A 126 14.19 18.68 5.80
N ILE A 127 13.30 17.96 5.10
CA ILE A 127 12.16 18.51 4.37
C ILE A 127 10.89 18.30 5.18
N GLU A 128 10.20 19.40 5.44
CA GLU A 128 8.86 19.36 6.02
C GLU A 128 7.82 19.08 4.94
N ILE A 129 6.83 18.25 5.29
CA ILE A 129 5.73 17.89 4.41
C ILE A 129 4.38 18.15 5.08
N ASP A 130 3.38 18.49 4.29
CA ASP A 130 1.96 18.40 4.66
C ASP A 130 1.42 17.07 4.10
N TRP A 131 0.74 16.28 4.92
CA TRP A 131 0.21 15.01 4.46
C TRP A 131 -1.18 14.72 5.02
N ILE A 132 -1.94 13.92 4.28
CA ILE A 132 -3.23 13.37 4.71
C ILE A 132 -3.36 11.91 4.26
N ALA A 133 -3.86 11.05 5.15
CA ALA A 133 -4.24 9.68 4.83
C ALA A 133 -5.76 9.59 4.70
N VAL A 134 -6.25 9.16 3.53
CA VAL A 134 -7.69 9.04 3.25
C VAL A 134 -8.05 7.57 3.10
N CYS A 135 -8.62 7.00 4.14
CA CYS A 135 -9.00 5.59 4.21
C CYS A 135 -10.23 5.42 5.10
N SER A 136 -10.96 4.33 4.94
CA SER A 136 -12.13 4.01 5.75
C SER A 136 -12.04 2.61 6.37
N ASP A 137 -12.80 2.38 7.48
CA ASP A 137 -12.90 1.05 8.10
C ASP A 137 -13.58 0.02 7.17
N ASP A 138 -14.37 0.47 6.19
CA ASP A 138 -14.95 -0.41 5.17
C ASP A 138 -13.89 -0.98 4.22
N ASP A 139 -12.73 -0.33 4.11
CA ASP A 139 -11.58 -0.84 3.36
C ASP A 139 -11.02 -2.13 3.99
N VAL A 140 -11.29 -2.37 5.27
CA VAL A 140 -10.85 -3.56 6.02
C VAL A 140 -11.74 -4.76 5.77
N LYS A 141 -13.06 -4.57 5.58
CA LYS A 141 -14.05 -5.65 5.51
C LYS A 141 -13.96 -6.52 4.26
N ASN A 142 -13.29 -6.03 3.20
CA ASN A 142 -13.29 -6.65 1.87
C ASN A 142 -11.94 -7.23 1.44
N LEU A 143 -10.94 -7.27 2.32
CA LEU A 143 -9.61 -7.75 1.99
C LEU A 143 -9.28 -9.00 2.81
N ASP A 144 -8.50 -9.89 2.20
CA ASP A 144 -7.92 -11.10 2.81
C ASP A 144 -6.97 -10.82 3.99
N ASP A 145 -7.05 -9.62 4.58
CA ASP A 145 -6.18 -9.17 5.65
C ASP A 145 -6.94 -9.21 6.99
N PRO A 146 -6.52 -10.02 7.96
CA PRO A 146 -7.22 -10.12 9.23
C PRO A 146 -7.08 -8.81 10.03
N ALA A 147 -8.18 -8.06 10.09
CA ALA A 147 -8.57 -7.17 11.18
C ALA A 147 -7.54 -6.13 11.68
N LEU A 148 -7.09 -5.23 10.79
CA LEU A 148 -6.61 -3.93 11.25
C LEU A 148 -7.73 -2.90 11.05
N ASN A 149 -8.27 -2.36 12.13
CA ASN A 149 -9.13 -1.18 12.03
C ASN A 149 -8.26 0.07 11.92
N THR A 150 -8.84 1.19 11.47
CA THR A 150 -8.12 2.46 11.28
C THR A 150 -7.40 2.94 12.54
N PHE A 151 -7.92 2.59 13.71
CA PHE A 151 -7.32 2.91 15.00
C PHE A 151 -6.02 2.13 15.29
N GLU A 152 -5.93 0.87 14.86
CA GLU A 152 -4.73 0.02 15.06
C GLU A 152 -3.56 0.41 14.16
N ILE A 153 -3.82 1.19 13.11
CA ILE A 153 -2.77 1.67 12.21
C ILE A 153 -1.82 2.65 12.91
N GLY A 154 -2.30 3.38 13.94
CA GLY A 154 -1.49 4.35 14.70
C GLY A 154 -1.08 5.58 13.88
N ILE A 155 -1.81 5.88 12.79
CA ILE A 155 -1.76 7.14 12.05
C ILE A 155 -3.17 7.70 11.94
N GLU A 156 -3.27 9.03 11.88
CA GLU A 156 -4.55 9.68 11.68
C GLU A 156 -5.02 9.45 10.23
N VAL A 157 -6.24 8.93 10.10
CA VAL A 157 -6.91 8.76 8.80
C VAL A 157 -8.18 9.56 8.76
N ASN A 158 -8.46 10.17 7.61
CA ASN A 158 -9.62 11.03 7.43
C ASN A 158 -10.56 10.45 6.39
N THR A 159 -11.86 10.58 6.67
CA THR A 159 -12.94 10.21 5.75
C THR A 159 -13.94 11.36 5.56
N ASP A 160 -13.73 12.45 6.27
CA ASP A 160 -14.57 13.64 6.22
C ASP A 160 -14.20 14.48 4.99
N ASN A 161 -15.17 14.69 4.09
CA ASN A 161 -14.96 15.45 2.86
C ASN A 161 -14.54 16.90 3.13
N GLN A 162 -14.98 17.52 4.22
CA GLN A 162 -14.60 18.91 4.54
C GLN A 162 -13.13 19.01 4.92
N ILE A 163 -12.63 18.06 5.73
CA ILE A 163 -11.22 17.98 6.11
C ILE A 163 -10.36 17.74 4.88
N ILE A 164 -10.77 16.79 4.03
CA ILE A 164 -10.04 16.47 2.80
C ILE A 164 -10.01 17.69 1.87
N SER A 165 -11.16 18.34 1.62
CA SER A 165 -11.25 19.54 0.78
C SER A 165 -10.35 20.66 1.31
N SER A 166 -10.48 20.97 2.60
CA SER A 166 -9.64 22.00 3.25
C SER A 166 -8.14 21.71 3.12
N PHE A 167 -7.72 20.44 3.22
CA PHE A 167 -6.34 20.05 2.99
C PHE A 167 -5.92 20.23 1.53
N LEU A 168 -6.78 19.86 0.58
CA LEU A 168 -6.47 19.98 -0.86
C LEU A 168 -6.39 21.44 -1.29
N GLU A 169 -7.27 22.31 -0.78
CA GLU A 169 -7.35 23.74 -1.09
C GLU A 169 -6.27 24.57 -0.39
N LYS A 170 -5.73 24.07 0.73
CA LYS A 170 -4.72 24.79 1.51
C LYS A 170 -3.52 25.14 0.64
N ASP A 171 -3.24 26.42 0.49
CA ASP A 171 -1.96 26.87 -0.08
C ASP A 171 -0.83 26.62 0.90
N SER A 172 0.24 26.00 0.46
CA SER A 172 1.39 25.62 1.29
C SER A 172 2.67 25.61 0.49
N ASP A 173 3.71 26.19 1.07
CA ASP A 173 5.07 26.10 0.51
C ASP A 173 5.69 24.71 0.72
N LYS A 174 5.10 23.86 1.56
CA LYS A 174 5.56 22.51 1.83
C LYS A 174 5.15 21.55 0.71
N ILE A 175 5.86 20.43 0.62
CA ILE A 175 5.48 19.31 -0.20
C ILE A 175 4.18 18.72 0.36
N LYS A 176 3.20 18.50 -0.49
CA LYS A 176 1.89 17.97 -0.13
C LYS A 176 1.75 16.51 -0.57
N ILE A 177 1.48 15.63 0.37
CA ILE A 177 1.33 14.19 0.14
C ILE A 177 -0.08 13.73 0.52
N VAL A 178 -0.81 13.20 -0.43
CA VAL A 178 -2.07 12.47 -0.19
C VAL A 178 -1.79 10.98 -0.33
N ILE A 179 -2.13 10.20 0.68
CA ILE A 179 -2.05 8.75 0.59
C ILE A 179 -3.43 8.14 0.80
N THR A 180 -3.83 7.21 -0.04
CA THR A 180 -5.18 6.64 -0.02
C THR A 180 -5.17 5.16 -0.42
N THR A 181 -6.24 4.46 -0.04
CA THR A 181 -6.54 3.15 -0.62
C THR A 181 -7.30 3.32 -1.94
N TYR A 182 -7.27 2.30 -2.79
CA TYR A 182 -8.07 2.30 -4.03
C TYR A 182 -9.57 2.48 -3.77
N GLN A 183 -10.10 1.89 -2.69
CA GLN A 183 -11.51 2.02 -2.30
C GLN A 183 -11.88 3.45 -1.93
N SER A 184 -11.01 4.11 -1.16
CA SER A 184 -11.25 5.45 -0.66
C SER A 184 -10.93 6.56 -1.67
N GLY A 185 -10.36 6.21 -2.83
CA GLY A 185 -10.03 7.16 -3.91
C GLY A 185 -11.21 8.03 -4.35
N LYS A 186 -12.44 7.49 -4.30
CA LYS A 186 -13.65 8.25 -4.62
C LYS A 186 -13.84 9.48 -3.72
N LYS A 187 -13.45 9.41 -2.45
CA LYS A 187 -13.53 10.55 -1.52
C LYS A 187 -12.58 11.67 -1.91
N ILE A 188 -11.38 11.33 -2.42
CA ILE A 188 -10.45 12.33 -2.96
C ILE A 188 -11.04 13.01 -4.19
N ILE A 189 -11.67 12.25 -5.09
CA ILE A 189 -12.31 12.79 -6.29
C ILE A 189 -13.45 13.75 -5.90
N GLU A 190 -14.29 13.34 -4.95
CA GLU A 190 -15.43 14.15 -4.49
C GLU A 190 -14.97 15.43 -3.79
N ALA A 191 -14.02 15.33 -2.87
CA ALA A 191 -13.50 16.47 -2.11
C ALA A 191 -12.62 17.39 -2.97
N GLY A 192 -11.98 16.86 -4.01
CA GLY A 192 -11.06 17.61 -4.88
C GLY A 192 -11.72 18.35 -6.04
N LYS A 193 -13.03 18.16 -6.28
CA LYS A 193 -13.73 18.73 -7.47
C LYS A 193 -13.52 20.24 -7.64
N ASP A 194 -13.57 20.96 -6.53
CA ASP A 194 -13.52 22.43 -6.52
C ASP A 194 -12.15 22.94 -6.03
N SER A 195 -11.21 22.08 -5.65
CA SER A 195 -9.94 22.48 -5.09
C SER A 195 -8.96 23.09 -6.10
N GLY A 196 -9.15 22.80 -7.39
CA GLY A 196 -8.19 23.17 -8.43
C GLY A 196 -6.80 22.54 -8.27
N LEU A 197 -6.59 21.63 -7.30
CA LEU A 197 -5.29 20.99 -7.07
C LEU A 197 -4.96 20.03 -8.21
N ILE A 198 -3.78 20.21 -8.79
CA ILE A 198 -3.18 19.27 -9.75
C ILE A 198 -2.07 18.53 -9.01
N PHE A 199 -2.14 17.20 -9.02
CA PHE A 199 -1.04 16.39 -8.53
C PHE A 199 0.05 16.30 -9.59
N ASP A 200 1.29 16.59 -9.21
CA ASP A 200 2.42 16.44 -10.11
C ASP A 200 2.66 14.97 -10.43
N ILE A 201 2.56 14.12 -9.40
CA ILE A 201 2.85 12.69 -9.51
C ILE A 201 1.79 11.87 -8.76
N GLY A 202 1.26 10.87 -9.46
CA GLY A 202 0.48 9.78 -8.91
C GLY A 202 1.27 8.47 -8.91
N ILE A 203 1.40 7.86 -7.73
CA ILE A 203 2.03 6.54 -7.56
C ILE A 203 0.93 5.52 -7.29
N PHE A 204 0.77 4.55 -8.18
CA PHE A 204 -0.22 3.49 -8.09
C PHE A 204 0.49 2.19 -7.74
N ASP A 205 0.51 1.82 -6.45
CA ASP A 205 1.15 0.58 -6.00
C ASP A 205 0.19 -0.61 -6.14
N GLU A 206 0.75 -1.76 -6.52
CA GLU A 206 -0.02 -2.96 -6.90
C GLU A 206 -1.11 -2.65 -7.96
N ALA A 207 -0.71 -1.91 -8.99
CA ALA A 207 -1.61 -1.36 -10.01
C ALA A 207 -2.44 -2.43 -10.77
N HIS A 208 -2.03 -3.69 -10.74
CA HIS A 208 -2.80 -4.81 -11.30
C HIS A 208 -4.21 -4.94 -10.67
N LYS A 209 -4.44 -4.37 -9.48
CA LYS A 209 -5.75 -4.34 -8.82
C LYS A 209 -6.75 -3.39 -9.48
N THR A 210 -6.28 -2.45 -10.30
CA THR A 210 -7.16 -1.53 -11.05
C THR A 210 -7.79 -2.19 -12.29
N VAL A 211 -7.27 -3.35 -12.69
CA VAL A 211 -7.79 -4.11 -13.84
C VAL A 211 -9.17 -4.68 -13.55
N GLY A 212 -10.08 -4.53 -14.51
CA GLY A 212 -11.45 -4.99 -14.43
C GLY A 212 -12.45 -3.93 -14.85
N ASN A 213 -13.68 -3.99 -14.37
CA ASN A 213 -14.75 -3.08 -14.78
C ASN A 213 -14.40 -1.61 -14.50
N LYS A 214 -14.52 -0.75 -15.51
CA LYS A 214 -14.24 0.70 -15.46
C LYS A 214 -15.01 1.43 -14.37
N LYS A 215 -16.21 0.95 -14.02
CA LYS A 215 -17.08 1.56 -13.00
C LYS A 215 -16.67 1.21 -11.57
N LYS A 216 -15.73 0.28 -11.38
CA LYS A 216 -15.25 -0.04 -10.03
C LYS A 216 -14.48 1.13 -9.42
N PRO A 217 -14.57 1.34 -8.09
CA PRO A 217 -13.84 2.40 -7.40
C PRO A 217 -12.35 2.42 -7.70
N PHE A 218 -11.73 1.25 -7.86
CA PHE A 218 -10.31 1.09 -8.16
C PHE A 218 -9.86 1.73 -9.48
N ALA A 219 -10.76 1.81 -10.49
CA ALA A 219 -10.44 2.36 -11.79
C ALA A 219 -10.65 3.88 -11.89
N GLN A 220 -11.40 4.49 -10.98
CA GLN A 220 -11.79 5.90 -11.08
C GLN A 220 -10.62 6.87 -11.07
N LEU A 221 -9.56 6.58 -10.32
CA LEU A 221 -8.35 7.41 -10.23
C LEU A 221 -7.45 7.34 -11.48
N LEU A 222 -7.75 6.44 -12.42
CA LEU A 222 -7.00 6.31 -13.67
C LEU A 222 -7.29 7.45 -14.66
N TYR A 223 -8.45 8.09 -14.54
CA TYR A 223 -8.98 9.02 -15.53
C TYR A 223 -8.77 10.48 -15.15
N ASP A 224 -8.28 11.30 -16.09
CA ASP A 224 -8.03 12.73 -15.90
C ASP A 224 -9.31 13.53 -15.68
N GLU A 225 -10.45 13.05 -16.19
CA GLU A 225 -11.78 13.62 -15.95
C GLU A 225 -12.19 13.58 -14.48
N ASN A 226 -11.67 12.63 -13.70
CA ASN A 226 -12.00 12.47 -12.30
C ASN A 226 -10.98 13.17 -11.39
N ILE A 227 -9.70 13.15 -11.75
CA ILE A 227 -8.61 13.72 -10.94
C ILE A 227 -7.44 14.11 -11.83
N GLN A 228 -6.97 15.33 -11.67
CA GLN A 228 -5.83 15.85 -12.45
C GLN A 228 -4.51 15.39 -11.84
N ILE A 229 -3.79 14.54 -12.59
CA ILE A 229 -2.46 14.04 -12.22
C ILE A 229 -1.57 14.16 -13.46
N THR A 230 -0.49 14.92 -13.34
CA THR A 230 0.41 15.21 -14.48
C THR A 230 1.16 13.96 -14.94
N LYS A 231 1.66 13.17 -14.00
CA LYS A 231 2.40 11.93 -14.30
C LYS A 231 1.93 10.78 -13.42
N ARG A 232 1.62 9.64 -14.03
CA ARG A 232 1.15 8.43 -13.33
C ARG A 232 2.16 7.29 -13.49
N LEU A 233 2.78 6.90 -12.38
CA LEU A 233 3.65 5.73 -12.30
C LEU A 233 2.86 4.55 -11.73
N PHE A 234 2.66 3.52 -12.53
CA PHE A 234 1.98 2.29 -12.16
C PHE A 234 3.01 1.23 -11.78
N MET A 235 3.04 0.85 -10.49
CA MET A 235 3.98 -0.13 -9.96
C MET A 235 3.26 -1.44 -9.67
N THR A 236 3.82 -2.55 -10.12
CA THR A 236 3.27 -3.88 -9.85
C THR A 236 4.34 -4.96 -9.99
N ALA A 237 4.09 -6.14 -9.41
CA ALA A 237 4.93 -7.30 -9.64
C ALA A 237 4.59 -8.03 -10.95
N THR A 238 3.34 -7.93 -11.39
CA THR A 238 2.84 -8.64 -12.58
C THR A 238 1.86 -7.76 -13.35
N GLU A 239 1.99 -7.72 -14.66
CA GLU A 239 0.96 -7.17 -15.53
C GLU A 239 -0.27 -8.07 -15.55
N ARG A 240 -1.42 -7.49 -15.37
CA ARG A 240 -2.69 -8.19 -15.52
C ARG A 240 -3.37 -7.75 -16.80
N VAL A 241 -3.42 -8.69 -17.76
CA VAL A 241 -4.05 -8.47 -19.05
C VAL A 241 -5.37 -9.22 -19.09
N PHE A 242 -6.42 -8.52 -19.45
CA PHE A 242 -7.74 -9.14 -19.64
C PHE A 242 -7.87 -9.64 -21.07
N LYS A 243 -8.21 -10.92 -21.21
CA LYS A 243 -8.44 -11.55 -22.52
C LYS A 243 -9.96 -11.58 -22.79
N GLY A 244 -10.44 -10.63 -23.58
CA GLY A 244 -11.84 -10.56 -24.01
C GLY A 244 -12.18 -9.21 -24.58
N ASP A 245 -13.16 -9.13 -25.47
CA ASP A 245 -13.65 -7.90 -26.08
C ASP A 245 -14.73 -7.29 -25.19
N SER A 246 -14.37 -6.37 -24.33
CA SER A 246 -15.31 -5.58 -23.56
C SER A 246 -14.77 -4.17 -23.37
N GLU A 247 -15.44 -3.20 -23.97
CA GLU A 247 -15.17 -1.76 -23.80
C GLU A 247 -15.33 -1.29 -22.33
N GLU A 248 -15.99 -2.08 -21.50
CA GLU A 248 -16.22 -1.77 -20.09
C GLU A 248 -15.07 -2.27 -19.17
N ILE A 249 -14.06 -2.93 -19.71
CA ILE A 249 -12.97 -3.49 -18.93
C ILE A 249 -11.68 -2.74 -19.17
N VAL A 250 -11.02 -2.39 -18.07
CA VAL A 250 -9.65 -1.83 -18.06
C VAL A 250 -8.65 -2.98 -18.02
N SER A 251 -7.65 -2.93 -18.87
CA SER A 251 -6.57 -3.91 -18.96
C SER A 251 -5.22 -3.23 -19.00
N MET A 252 -4.18 -3.81 -18.40
CA MET A 252 -2.87 -3.14 -18.28
C MET A 252 -2.10 -3.05 -19.60
N ASP A 253 -2.52 -3.74 -20.64
CA ASP A 253 -1.99 -3.59 -22.00
C ASP A 253 -2.56 -2.37 -22.76
N ASP A 254 -3.57 -1.67 -22.18
CA ASP A 254 -4.03 -0.39 -22.70
C ASP A 254 -3.01 0.71 -22.39
N GLU A 255 -2.19 1.04 -23.40
CA GLU A 255 -1.15 2.07 -23.28
C GLU A 255 -1.72 3.50 -23.10
N GLN A 256 -2.97 3.76 -23.46
CA GLN A 256 -3.57 5.07 -23.25
C GLN A 256 -3.86 5.29 -21.75
N ILE A 257 -4.20 4.22 -21.03
CA ILE A 257 -4.51 4.28 -19.60
C ILE A 257 -3.24 4.11 -18.75
N TYR A 258 -2.40 3.12 -19.07
CA TYR A 258 -1.27 2.74 -18.21
C TYR A 258 0.10 3.19 -18.75
N GLY A 259 0.19 3.61 -19.99
CA GLY A 259 1.47 3.85 -20.65
C GLY A 259 2.24 2.56 -20.96
N LYS A 260 3.47 2.71 -21.41
CA LYS A 260 4.36 1.57 -21.71
C LYS A 260 5.05 1.06 -20.46
N VAL A 261 5.62 -0.14 -20.55
CA VAL A 261 6.56 -0.65 -19.56
C VAL A 261 7.85 0.15 -19.65
N VAL A 262 8.17 0.88 -18.60
CA VAL A 262 9.34 1.76 -18.52
C VAL A 262 10.56 0.98 -18.07
N ASP A 263 10.37 0.11 -17.08
CA ASP A 263 11.42 -0.78 -16.59
C ASP A 263 10.82 -2.09 -16.07
N GLN A 264 11.56 -3.17 -16.30
CA GLN A 264 11.16 -4.50 -15.86
C GLN A 264 12.31 -5.21 -15.16
N PHE A 265 12.08 -5.60 -13.91
CA PHE A 265 12.99 -6.36 -13.09
C PHE A 265 12.34 -7.67 -12.65
N SER A 266 12.86 -8.80 -13.13
CA SER A 266 12.23 -10.10 -12.86
C SER A 266 12.58 -10.63 -11.47
N PHE A 267 11.73 -11.54 -10.95
CA PHE A 267 12.03 -12.28 -9.72
C PHE A 267 13.35 -13.07 -9.85
N LYS A 268 13.57 -13.71 -11.01
CA LYS A 268 14.82 -14.42 -11.30
C LYS A 268 16.02 -13.49 -11.21
N SER A 269 15.96 -12.32 -11.85
CA SER A 269 17.04 -11.33 -11.79
C SER A 269 17.31 -10.85 -10.36
N ALA A 270 16.28 -10.79 -9.52
CA ALA A 270 16.41 -10.40 -8.10
C ALA A 270 17.12 -11.45 -7.26
N LEU A 271 16.94 -12.75 -7.56
CA LEU A 271 17.65 -13.85 -6.92
C LEU A 271 19.12 -13.94 -7.39
N GLU A 272 19.40 -13.64 -8.64
CA GLU A 272 20.73 -13.73 -9.24
C GLU A 272 21.67 -12.57 -8.84
N GLN A 273 21.14 -11.50 -8.21
CA GLN A 273 21.96 -10.40 -7.67
C GLN A 273 22.92 -10.89 -6.58
N LYS A 274 24.03 -10.19 -6.39
CA LYS A 274 25.03 -10.49 -5.37
C LYS A 274 25.28 -9.26 -4.48
N PRO A 275 24.79 -9.24 -3.22
CA PRO A 275 23.93 -10.25 -2.59
C PRO A 275 22.51 -10.29 -3.22
N PRO A 276 21.80 -11.43 -3.09
CA PRO A 276 20.42 -11.53 -3.57
C PRO A 276 19.52 -10.47 -2.96
N ILE A 277 18.61 -9.89 -3.76
CA ILE A 277 17.66 -8.87 -3.29
C ILE A 277 16.46 -9.53 -2.63
N LEU A 278 16.07 -10.70 -3.14
CA LEU A 278 14.96 -11.49 -2.62
C LEU A 278 15.48 -12.84 -2.12
N SER A 279 14.77 -13.39 -1.15
CA SER A 279 15.00 -14.77 -0.71
C SER A 279 14.43 -15.74 -1.74
N ASP A 280 15.12 -16.86 -1.89
CA ASP A 280 14.57 -17.98 -2.67
C ASP A 280 13.34 -18.56 -1.99
N TYR A 281 12.49 -19.26 -2.75
CA TYR A 281 11.27 -19.85 -2.24
C TYR A 281 11.09 -21.28 -2.75
N ARG A 282 10.35 -22.06 -1.97
CA ARG A 282 9.93 -23.41 -2.34
C ARG A 282 8.41 -23.45 -2.44
N ILE A 283 7.91 -24.00 -3.54
CA ILE A 283 6.46 -24.22 -3.72
C ILE A 283 6.17 -25.66 -3.34
N PHE A 284 5.32 -25.84 -2.34
CA PHE A 284 4.77 -27.14 -1.95
C PHE A 284 3.35 -27.23 -2.49
N SER A 285 3.09 -28.19 -3.37
CA SER A 285 1.76 -28.48 -3.88
C SER A 285 1.23 -29.73 -3.18
N THR A 286 0.08 -29.61 -2.52
CA THR A 286 -0.60 -30.72 -1.87
C THR A 286 -1.91 -30.99 -2.60
N VAL A 287 -2.08 -32.23 -3.05
CA VAL A 287 -3.36 -32.69 -3.60
C VAL A 287 -4.21 -33.28 -2.47
N ILE A 288 -5.42 -32.77 -2.33
CA ILE A 288 -6.38 -33.22 -1.33
C ILE A 288 -7.63 -33.67 -2.08
N TYR A 289 -8.02 -34.91 -1.86
CA TYR A 289 -9.22 -35.51 -2.50
C TYR A 289 -10.46 -35.21 -1.67
N LYS A 290 -11.60 -35.06 -2.34
CA LYS A 290 -12.90 -34.80 -1.70
C LYS A 290 -13.24 -35.81 -0.61
N ASP A 291 -12.89 -37.09 -0.84
CA ASP A 291 -13.17 -38.19 0.11
C ASP A 291 -12.41 -38.01 1.42
N GLN A 292 -11.18 -37.48 1.40
CA GLN A 292 -10.39 -37.18 2.60
C GLN A 292 -11.04 -36.08 3.44
N ILE A 293 -11.62 -35.06 2.78
CA ILE A 293 -12.32 -33.99 3.47
C ILE A 293 -13.63 -34.51 4.08
N LYS A 294 -14.35 -35.31 3.34
CA LYS A 294 -15.60 -35.90 3.79
C LYS A 294 -15.42 -36.82 5.02
N GLU A 295 -14.38 -37.65 5.01
CA GLU A 295 -14.02 -38.49 6.13
C GLU A 295 -13.71 -37.72 7.40
N LEU A 296 -13.00 -36.59 7.29
CA LEU A 296 -12.70 -35.70 8.43
C LEU A 296 -13.95 -34.99 8.98
N ILE A 297 -14.87 -34.60 8.12
CA ILE A 297 -16.16 -34.01 8.51
C ILE A 297 -17.04 -35.05 9.21
N ASP A 298 -17.15 -36.25 8.63
CA ASP A 298 -17.97 -37.34 9.16
C ASP A 298 -17.44 -37.85 10.51
N ASN A 299 -16.15 -37.81 10.74
CA ASN A 299 -15.50 -38.21 11.99
C ASN A 299 -15.54 -37.13 13.10
N ASN A 300 -16.13 -35.96 12.88
CA ASN A 300 -16.17 -34.84 13.84
C ASN A 300 -14.78 -34.46 14.39
N GLU A 301 -13.71 -34.67 13.64
CA GLU A 301 -12.35 -34.37 14.08
C GLU A 301 -12.08 -32.86 14.25
N PHE A 302 -13.00 -32.04 13.80
CA PHE A 302 -12.90 -30.57 13.92
C PHE A 302 -14.11 -30.02 14.67
N LEU A 303 -13.84 -29.46 15.85
CA LEU A 303 -14.84 -28.76 16.64
C LEU A 303 -15.35 -27.53 15.92
N THR A 304 -16.64 -27.38 15.79
CA THR A 304 -17.32 -26.22 15.28
C THR A 304 -17.01 -25.00 16.15
N ALA A 305 -16.27 -24.03 15.63
CA ALA A 305 -16.10 -22.74 16.28
C ALA A 305 -17.34 -21.88 16.01
N GLY A 306 -18.30 -21.88 16.94
CA GLY A 306 -19.48 -21.04 16.92
C GLY A 306 -20.68 -21.57 16.13
N ASN A 307 -21.88 -21.14 16.51
CA ASN A 307 -23.20 -21.54 15.99
C ASN A 307 -23.49 -21.11 14.53
N LYS A 308 -22.54 -21.11 13.63
CA LYS A 308 -22.77 -20.84 12.19
C LYS A 308 -22.65 -22.16 11.41
N LEU A 309 -23.70 -22.50 10.71
CA LEU A 309 -23.66 -23.51 9.62
C LEU A 309 -22.74 -22.95 8.51
N TRP A 310 -21.64 -23.61 8.26
CA TRP A 310 -20.71 -23.27 7.21
C TRP A 310 -21.25 -23.74 5.86
N SER A 311 -20.96 -23.03 4.79
CA SER A 311 -21.28 -23.53 3.46
C SER A 311 -20.26 -24.58 3.04
N PHE A 312 -20.66 -25.62 2.37
CA PHE A 312 -19.80 -26.75 1.97
C PHE A 312 -18.52 -26.33 1.22
N GLU A 313 -18.55 -25.25 0.44
CA GLU A 313 -17.41 -24.76 -0.31
C GLU A 313 -16.38 -24.01 0.59
N ALA A 314 -16.85 -23.21 1.54
CA ALA A 314 -15.98 -22.54 2.50
C ALA A 314 -15.29 -23.54 3.44
N ASP A 315 -16.01 -24.58 3.84
CA ASP A 315 -15.50 -25.67 4.68
C ASP A 315 -14.41 -26.46 3.96
N ALA A 316 -14.62 -26.85 2.70
CA ALA A 316 -13.65 -27.59 1.91
C ALA A 316 -12.32 -26.83 1.73
N SER A 317 -12.39 -25.52 1.50
CA SER A 317 -11.19 -24.65 1.38
C SER A 317 -10.42 -24.57 2.71
N THR A 318 -11.13 -24.36 3.81
CA THR A 318 -10.53 -24.27 5.16
C THR A 318 -9.90 -25.59 5.59
N PHE A 319 -10.57 -26.71 5.35
CA PHE A 319 -10.04 -28.05 5.62
C PHE A 319 -8.82 -28.36 4.76
N ALA A 320 -8.86 -28.02 3.47
CA ALA A 320 -7.72 -28.18 2.59
C ALA A 320 -6.48 -27.40 3.10
N ALA A 321 -6.67 -26.15 3.56
CA ALA A 321 -5.62 -25.35 4.14
C ALA A 321 -5.04 -25.98 5.44
N LEU A 322 -5.89 -26.47 6.34
CA LEU A 322 -5.48 -27.14 7.59
C LEU A 322 -4.73 -28.44 7.35
N ILE A 323 -5.20 -29.29 6.40
CA ILE A 323 -4.51 -30.52 6.02
C ILE A 323 -3.15 -30.21 5.40
N THR A 324 -3.07 -29.17 4.58
CA THR A 324 -1.81 -28.71 3.98
C THR A 324 -0.82 -28.26 5.05
N LEU A 325 -1.26 -27.46 6.02
CA LEU A 325 -0.44 -27.05 7.17
C LEU A 325 0.07 -28.25 7.97
N ARG A 326 -0.78 -29.24 8.29
CA ARG A 326 -0.40 -30.45 9.03
C ARG A 326 0.60 -31.35 8.28
N LYS A 327 0.65 -31.29 6.95
CA LYS A 327 1.63 -32.05 6.14
C LYS A 327 2.97 -31.34 5.95
N ILE A 328 3.04 -30.02 6.23
CA ILE A 328 4.24 -29.21 6.08
C ILE A 328 5.02 -29.10 7.41
N ILE A 329 4.32 -29.18 8.54
CA ILE A 329 4.90 -29.25 9.91
C ILE A 329 5.27 -30.68 10.24
#